data_70aa7ad0551e049df36ba92512026ee0
#
_entry.id   70aa7ad0551e049df36ba92512026ee0
#
_cell.length_a   1.000
_cell.length_b   1.000
_cell.length_c   1.000
_cell.angle_alpha   90.00
_cell.angle_beta   90.00
_cell.angle_gamma   90.00
#
_symmetry.space_group_name_H-M   'P 1'
#
loop_
_entity.id
_entity.type
_entity.pdbx_description
1 polymer ?
#
loop_
_entity_poly.entity_id
_entity_poly.type
_entity_poly.pdbx_seq_one_letter_code
_entity_poly.pdbx_strand_id
1 'polypeptide(L)'
;EADFAGEANPPSMTLGMKTWAWQSALYNDGREILPAKDGVFTLTFEDDNTFSVTTDCNSAGGTYQTSENSLTFSDIFSTEMYCENSQEAEFLKLLMDTNMHHFTSRGELIFDLKFDSGAVTFR
;
A
#
# COMPACT_ATOMS: atom_id res chain seq x y z
N GLU A 1 20.83 -17.00 -7.55
CA GLU A 1 20.86 -17.05 -7.88
C GLU A 1 20.53 -16.82 -8.29
N ALA A 2 20.45 -16.81 -8.03
CA ALA A 2 20.40 -16.83 -8.46
C ALA A 2 20.10 -16.69 -8.89
N ASP A 3 20.11 -16.87 -8.63
CA ASP A 3 19.99 -16.98 -9.12
C ASP A 3 19.64 -17.17 -9.53
N PHE A 4 19.35 -17.46 -9.38
CA PHE A 4 19.13 -17.82 -9.74
C PHE A 4 18.51 -18.09 -9.96
N ALA A 5 18.73 -17.97 -9.74
CA ALA A 5 18.24 -18.59 -10.08
C ALA A 5 17.02 -18.86 -10.21
N GLY A 6 16.58 -19.44 -10.69
CA GLY A 6 15.22 -19.68 -10.88
C GLY A 6 14.31 -19.27 -9.77
N GLU A 7 14.53 -18.22 -9.20
CA GLU A 7 13.77 -17.70 -8.07
C GLU A 7 12.35 -17.40 -8.46
N ALA A 8 11.42 -17.85 -7.70
CA ALA A 8 10.03 -17.47 -7.87
C ALA A 8 9.87 -15.99 -7.67
N ASN A 9 10.55 -15.44 -6.69
CA ASN A 9 10.55 -14.02 -6.42
C ASN A 9 11.69 -13.35 -7.09
N PRO A 10 11.46 -12.35 -7.93
CA PRO A 10 12.57 -11.55 -8.39
C PRO A 10 13.25 -10.94 -7.18
N PRO A 11 14.55 -11.19 -6.99
CA PRO A 11 15.23 -10.61 -5.84
C PRO A 11 15.23 -9.10 -5.84
N SER A 12 14.88 -8.49 -6.96
CA SER A 12 14.83 -7.04 -7.08
C SER A 12 13.55 -6.41 -6.56
N MET A 13 12.54 -7.18 -6.20
CA MET A 13 11.28 -6.57 -5.74
C MET A 13 11.41 -6.08 -4.31
N THR A 14 11.30 -4.77 -4.13
CA THR A 14 11.35 -4.12 -2.83
C THR A 14 10.27 -3.06 -2.75
N LEU A 15 9.96 -2.63 -1.54
CA LEU A 15 8.94 -1.58 -1.35
C LEU A 15 9.34 -0.28 -2.03
N GLY A 16 10.63 0.07 -1.98
CA GLY A 16 11.10 1.35 -2.53
C GLY A 16 11.42 1.33 -4.01
N MET A 17 11.09 0.27 -4.73
CA MET A 17 11.53 0.15 -6.12
C MET A 17 10.74 1.05 -7.07
N LYS A 18 9.55 1.49 -6.69
CA LYS A 18 8.72 2.32 -7.55
C LYS A 18 7.62 2.97 -6.71
N THR A 19 6.89 3.88 -7.35
CA THR A 19 5.65 4.41 -6.78
C THR A 19 4.53 3.41 -7.06
N TRP A 20 3.80 3.05 -6.02
CA TRP A 20 2.74 2.05 -6.12
C TRP A 20 1.39 2.73 -6.28
N ALA A 21 0.56 2.22 -7.17
CA ALA A 21 -0.79 2.73 -7.39
C ALA A 21 -1.81 1.73 -6.84
N TRP A 22 -2.75 2.24 -6.05
CA TRP A 22 -3.80 1.40 -5.45
C TRP A 22 -4.72 0.86 -6.54
N GLN A 23 -4.96 -0.45 -6.50
CA GLN A 23 -5.82 -1.12 -7.47
C GLN A 23 -7.15 -1.55 -6.87
N SER A 24 -7.12 -2.10 -5.67
CA SER A 24 -8.34 -2.61 -5.03
C SER A 24 -8.08 -2.96 -3.58
N ALA A 25 -9.15 -3.09 -2.83
CA ALA A 25 -9.13 -3.67 -1.50
C ALA A 25 -10.29 -4.65 -1.40
N LEU A 26 -10.01 -5.86 -0.91
CA LEU A 26 -11.01 -6.90 -0.77
C LEU A 26 -11.06 -7.33 0.69
N TYR A 27 -12.23 -7.20 1.30
CA TYR A 27 -12.45 -7.64 2.67
C TYR A 27 -12.95 -9.06 2.72
N ASN A 28 -12.70 -9.74 3.83
CA ASN A 28 -13.11 -11.13 3.98
C ASN A 28 -14.61 -11.34 3.98
N ASP A 29 -15.38 -10.30 4.24
CA ASP A 29 -16.83 -10.38 4.18
C ASP A 29 -17.38 -10.20 2.76
N GLY A 30 -16.50 -10.10 1.77
CA GLY A 30 -16.89 -9.99 0.38
C GLY A 30 -16.98 -8.57 -0.14
N ARG A 31 -16.82 -7.56 0.72
CA ARG A 31 -16.83 -6.17 0.24
C ARG A 31 -15.56 -5.88 -0.55
N GLU A 32 -15.71 -5.15 -1.63
CA GLU A 32 -14.59 -4.73 -2.44
C GLU A 32 -14.65 -3.22 -2.63
N ILE A 33 -13.49 -2.55 -2.50
CA ILE A 33 -13.38 -1.11 -2.70
C ILE A 33 -12.38 -0.88 -3.82
N LEU A 34 -12.80 -0.11 -4.81
CA LEU A 34 -11.95 0.25 -5.95
C LEU A 34 -11.77 1.75 -5.97
N PRO A 35 -10.58 2.24 -6.38
CA PRO A 35 -10.43 3.68 -6.59
C PRO A 35 -11.33 4.12 -7.73
N ALA A 36 -11.98 5.25 -7.56
CA ALA A 36 -12.89 5.77 -8.59
C ALA A 36 -12.14 6.09 -9.88
N LYS A 37 -10.86 6.44 -9.78
CA LYS A 37 -10.01 6.71 -10.94
C LYS A 37 -8.67 6.03 -10.74
N ASP A 38 -8.18 5.38 -11.79
CA ASP A 38 -6.87 4.72 -11.76
C ASP A 38 -5.76 5.74 -11.61
N GLY A 39 -4.76 5.38 -10.80
CA GLY A 39 -3.54 6.17 -10.68
C GLY A 39 -3.62 7.40 -9.80
N VAL A 40 -4.78 7.66 -9.21
CA VAL A 40 -4.95 8.82 -8.35
C VAL A 40 -4.36 8.57 -6.95
N PHE A 41 -4.51 7.36 -6.44
CA PHE A 41 -4.01 6.99 -5.11
C PHE A 41 -2.67 6.31 -5.27
N THR A 42 -1.60 6.98 -4.85
CA THR A 42 -0.25 6.43 -4.97
C THR A 42 0.45 6.40 -3.63
N LEU A 43 1.40 5.50 -3.51
CA LEU A 43 2.18 5.30 -2.29
C LEU A 43 3.63 5.11 -2.68
N THR A 44 4.51 5.91 -2.08
CA THR A 44 5.95 5.84 -2.33
C THR A 44 6.68 5.65 -1.02
N PHE A 45 7.54 4.63 -0.96
CA PHE A 45 8.38 4.37 0.21
C PHE A 45 9.73 5.03 0.00
N GLU A 46 10.15 5.82 0.98
CA GLU A 46 11.42 6.55 0.93
C GLU A 46 12.49 5.80 1.73
N ASP A 47 13.75 6.18 1.49
CA ASP A 47 14.88 5.46 2.09
C ASP A 47 15.01 5.65 3.60
N ASP A 48 14.40 6.68 4.15
CA ASP A 48 14.56 7.04 5.57
C ASP A 48 13.44 6.50 6.44
N ASN A 49 12.76 5.46 5.98
CA ASN A 49 11.61 4.86 6.66
C ASN A 49 10.40 5.77 6.73
N THR A 50 10.31 6.71 5.82
CA THR A 50 9.11 7.52 5.65
C THR A 50 8.41 7.12 4.35
N PHE A 51 7.15 7.49 4.24
CA PHE A 51 6.39 7.25 3.02
C PHE A 51 5.59 8.49 2.67
N SER A 52 5.24 8.59 1.40
CA SER A 52 4.36 9.66 0.93
C SER A 52 3.22 9.07 0.13
N VAL A 53 2.10 9.76 0.15
CA VAL A 53 0.85 9.30 -0.47
C VAL A 53 0.22 10.48 -1.20
N THR A 54 -0.30 10.22 -2.40
CA THR A 54 -1.23 11.16 -3.03
C THR A 54 -2.60 10.51 -3.08
N THR A 55 -3.63 11.32 -2.93
CA THR A 55 -5.00 10.82 -2.94
C THR A 55 -5.81 11.68 -3.89
N ASP A 56 -7.12 11.47 -3.89
CA ASP A 56 -8.03 12.27 -4.68
C ASP A 56 -8.33 13.62 -4.01
N CYS A 57 -7.65 13.96 -2.95
CA CYS A 57 -7.89 15.19 -2.20
C CYS A 57 -6.58 15.76 -1.67
N ASN A 58 -5.98 15.14 -0.66
CA ASN A 58 -4.81 15.65 0.01
C ASN A 58 -3.56 14.86 -0.34
N SER A 59 -2.41 15.38 0.10
CA SER A 59 -1.19 14.60 0.21
C SER A 59 -1.06 14.13 1.65
N ALA A 60 -0.47 12.97 1.83
CA ALA A 60 -0.30 12.40 3.16
C ALA A 60 1.07 11.74 3.24
N GLY A 61 1.46 11.37 4.44
CA GLY A 61 2.72 10.70 4.65
C GLY A 61 2.85 10.25 6.09
N GLY A 62 4.02 9.77 6.43
CA GLY A 62 4.29 9.30 7.78
C GLY A 62 5.52 8.42 7.78
N THR A 63 5.58 7.52 8.75
CA THR A 63 6.68 6.58 8.88
C THR A 63 6.17 5.16 8.73
N TYR A 64 7.08 4.25 8.37
CA TYR A 64 6.72 2.84 8.29
C TYR A 64 7.84 2.00 8.87
N GLN A 65 7.48 0.78 9.28
CA GLN A 65 8.44 -0.18 9.81
C GLN A 65 8.19 -1.51 9.14
N THR A 66 9.28 -2.18 8.76
CA THR A 66 9.20 -3.51 8.18
C THR A 66 10.16 -4.44 8.91
N SER A 67 9.80 -5.70 8.96
CA SER A 67 10.67 -6.78 9.44
C SER A 67 10.20 -8.04 8.75
N GLU A 68 10.99 -8.51 7.79
CA GLU A 68 10.60 -9.64 6.95
C GLU A 68 9.30 -9.31 6.22
N ASN A 69 8.21 -9.99 6.53
CA ASN A 69 6.93 -9.75 5.86
C ASN A 69 6.05 -8.76 6.59
N SER A 70 6.44 -8.33 7.79
CA SER A 70 5.62 -7.37 8.52
C SER A 70 5.77 -5.98 7.93
N LEU A 71 4.71 -5.22 7.98
CA LEU A 71 4.70 -3.84 7.52
C LEU A 71 3.64 -3.09 8.29
N THR A 72 4.05 -2.03 8.98
CA THR A 72 3.11 -1.18 9.71
C THR A 72 3.41 0.27 9.40
N PHE A 73 2.37 1.07 9.40
CA PHE A 73 2.45 2.52 9.17
C PHE A 73 2.11 3.25 10.46
N SER A 74 2.79 4.36 10.71
CA SER A 74 2.53 5.17 11.89
C SER A 74 2.77 6.63 11.59
N ASP A 75 2.34 7.49 12.52
CA ASP A 75 2.52 8.93 12.43
C ASP A 75 1.96 9.50 11.13
N ILE A 76 0.84 8.96 10.68
CA ILE A 76 0.23 9.38 9.41
C ILE A 76 -0.35 10.78 9.57
N PHE A 77 0.01 11.66 8.64
CA PHE A 77 -0.51 13.01 8.58
C PHE A 77 -1.01 13.30 7.17
N SER A 78 -1.86 14.29 7.05
CA SER A 78 -2.32 14.73 5.73
C SER A 78 -2.56 16.23 5.75
N THR A 79 -2.56 16.84 4.58
CA THR A 79 -3.01 18.22 4.44
C THR A 79 -4.52 18.27 4.70
N GLU A 80 -5.07 19.46 4.90
CA GLU A 80 -6.42 19.55 5.46
C GLU A 80 -7.40 20.22 4.51
N MET A 81 -7.47 19.72 3.29
CA MET A 81 -8.52 20.14 2.38
C MET A 81 -9.73 19.24 2.54
N TYR A 82 -10.92 19.80 2.39
CA TYR A 82 -12.13 18.99 2.33
C TYR A 82 -12.49 18.77 0.86
N CYS A 83 -12.73 17.54 0.50
CA CYS A 83 -13.13 17.18 -0.87
C CYS A 83 -14.35 16.28 -0.79
N GLU A 84 -15.43 16.73 -1.39
CA GLU A 84 -16.68 15.97 -1.38
C GLU A 84 -16.48 14.64 -2.12
N ASN A 85 -17.03 13.56 -1.55
CA ASN A 85 -16.98 12.21 -2.15
C ASN A 85 -15.56 11.65 -2.27
N SER A 86 -14.61 12.16 -1.49
CA SER A 86 -13.24 11.65 -1.50
C SER A 86 -13.17 10.27 -0.87
N GLN A 87 -12.31 9.41 -1.42
CA GLN A 87 -12.00 8.10 -0.84
C GLN A 87 -10.77 8.14 0.05
N GLU A 88 -10.25 9.32 0.35
CA GLU A 88 -9.00 9.45 1.10
C GLU A 88 -9.08 8.79 2.47
N ALA A 89 -10.17 9.01 3.20
CA ALA A 89 -10.31 8.46 4.54
C ALA A 89 -10.28 6.94 4.52
N GLU A 90 -10.93 6.34 3.53
CA GLU A 90 -10.91 4.88 3.37
C GLU A 90 -9.50 4.38 3.06
N PHE A 91 -8.82 5.07 2.16
CA PHE A 91 -7.48 4.66 1.76
C PHE A 91 -6.51 4.75 2.94
N LEU A 92 -6.55 5.85 3.69
CA LEU A 92 -5.66 6.00 4.85
C LEU A 92 -5.97 4.97 5.93
N LYS A 93 -7.25 4.62 6.10
CA LYS A 93 -7.59 3.57 7.05
C LYS A 93 -7.02 2.21 6.62
N LEU A 94 -7.02 1.92 5.32
CA LEU A 94 -6.39 0.69 4.83
C LEU A 94 -4.91 0.65 5.19
N LEU A 95 -4.21 1.78 5.07
CA LEU A 95 -2.81 1.84 5.46
C LEU A 95 -2.65 1.61 6.96
N MET A 96 -3.49 2.23 7.78
CA MET A 96 -3.42 2.06 9.22
C MET A 96 -3.69 0.63 9.65
N ASP A 97 -4.50 -0.09 8.90
CA ASP A 97 -4.86 -1.47 9.23
C ASP A 97 -3.89 -2.49 8.62
N THR A 98 -2.89 -2.04 7.87
CA THR A 98 -1.91 -2.94 7.27
C THR A 98 -1.04 -3.60 8.33
N ASN A 99 -0.82 -4.87 8.19
CA ASN A 99 -0.06 -5.68 9.13
C ASN A 99 1.12 -6.40 8.47
N MET A 100 0.94 -6.87 7.25
CA MET A 100 1.96 -7.61 6.53
C MET A 100 1.92 -7.23 5.05
N HIS A 101 2.96 -7.62 4.33
CA HIS A 101 3.00 -7.39 2.89
C HIS A 101 3.70 -8.54 2.19
N HIS A 102 3.41 -8.70 0.91
CA HIS A 102 4.15 -9.61 0.05
C HIS A 102 4.01 -9.14 -1.40
N PHE A 103 4.87 -9.68 -2.25
CA PHE A 103 4.84 -9.36 -3.68
C PHE A 103 4.34 -10.57 -4.45
N THR A 104 3.63 -10.32 -5.55
CA THR A 104 3.17 -11.41 -6.41
C THR A 104 4.12 -11.58 -7.59
N SER A 105 3.99 -12.71 -8.28
CA SER A 105 4.79 -12.97 -9.47
C SER A 105 4.42 -12.05 -10.62
N ARG A 106 3.33 -11.30 -10.51
CA ARG A 106 2.92 -10.33 -11.52
C ARG A 106 3.46 -8.93 -11.27
N GLY A 107 4.28 -8.78 -10.23
CA GLY A 107 4.81 -7.46 -9.89
C GLY A 107 3.86 -6.62 -9.06
N GLU A 108 2.90 -7.24 -8.41
CA GLU A 108 1.96 -6.53 -7.55
C GLU A 108 2.44 -6.56 -6.11
N LEU A 109 2.10 -5.52 -5.37
CA LEU A 109 2.33 -5.44 -3.93
C LEU A 109 1.00 -5.64 -3.22
N ILE A 110 0.95 -6.61 -2.31
CA ILE A 110 -0.25 -6.93 -1.55
C ILE A 110 -0.01 -6.59 -0.08
N PHE A 111 -0.94 -5.84 0.51
CA PHE A 111 -0.96 -5.61 1.97
C PHE A 111 -2.01 -6.51 2.59
N ASP A 112 -1.64 -7.20 3.65
CA ASP A 112 -2.59 -7.98 4.44
C ASP A 112 -3.02 -7.14 5.63
N LEU A 113 -4.32 -7.04 5.84
CA LEU A 113 -4.88 -6.21 6.90
C LEU A 113 -4.91 -6.98 8.22
N LYS A 114 -4.94 -6.23 9.32
CA LYS A 114 -4.96 -6.80 10.67
C LYS A 114 -6.15 -7.74 10.83
N PHE A 115 -5.95 -8.78 11.64
CA PHE A 115 -7.00 -9.75 11.99
C PHE A 115 -7.57 -10.47 10.79
N ASP A 116 -6.75 -10.64 9.76
CA ASP A 116 -7.18 -11.30 8.52
C ASP A 116 -8.44 -10.68 7.92
N SER A 117 -8.61 -9.39 8.09
CA SER A 117 -9.85 -8.74 7.66
C SER A 117 -9.89 -8.48 6.15
N GLY A 118 -8.75 -8.55 5.46
CA GLY A 118 -8.75 -8.34 4.02
C GLY A 118 -7.36 -8.14 3.45
N ALA A 119 -7.33 -7.76 2.19
CA ALA A 119 -6.08 -7.51 1.46
C ALA A 119 -6.24 -6.32 0.53
N VAL A 120 -5.14 -5.62 0.29
CA VAL A 120 -5.10 -4.44 -0.57
C VAL A 120 -4.06 -4.69 -1.65
N THR A 121 -4.41 -4.42 -2.90
CA THR A 121 -3.52 -4.66 -4.05
C THR A 121 -3.03 -3.34 -4.62
N PHE A 122 -1.73 -3.29 -4.85
CA PHE A 122 -1.07 -2.14 -5.50
C PHE A 122 -0.29 -2.64 -6.72
N ARG A 123 -0.13 -1.75 -7.68
CA ARG A 123 0.70 -2.01 -8.85
C ARG A 123 1.76 -0.99 -9.09
#